data_ac4acc35adc8a413d2d5a83265d294ee
#
_entry.id   ac4acc35adc8a413d2d5a83265d294ee
#
_cell.length_a   1.000
_cell.length_b   1.000
_cell.length_c   1.000
_cell.angle_alpha   90.00
_cell.angle_beta   90.00
_cell.angle_gamma   90.00
#
_symmetry.space_group_name_H-M   'P 1'
#
loop_
_entity.id
_entity.type
_entity.pdbx_description
1 polymer ?
#
loop_
_entity_poly.entity_id
_entity_poly.type
_entity_poly.pdbx_seq_one_letter_code
_entity_poly.pdbx_strand_id
1 'polypeptide(L)'
;MYGIDGKKFRRQYKKSLSEFKNWTQKSHAEDYILYPENCSQQLSLDEVALSDGELYTILTSKAARGRKGSIVAIIKGTRSEEVIDKLLKVNRNLRLKVKEITLDMAGSMKLIAKRCFPNATQVVDRFHVQKLAIEAVQELRIQYRWEAIDLENEIIKQAKDKKEKSNIPIFENHDTRKQLLARSRYLLYKCREKWTENQNI
;
A
#
# COMPACT_ATOMS: atom_id res chain seq x y z
N MET A 1 11.49 32.64 6.79
CA MET A 1 10.13 32.07 6.57
C MET A 1 9.35 33.18 5.87
N TYR A 2 8.90 32.94 4.64
CA TYR A 2 8.15 33.97 3.87
C TYR A 2 6.74 34.06 4.46
N GLY A 3 6.36 35.14 5.14
CA GLY A 3 5.07 35.35 5.80
C GLY A 3 3.86 35.37 4.84
N ILE A 4 3.70 34.28 4.08
CA ILE A 4 2.63 34.11 3.09
C ILE A 4 1.40 33.50 3.78
N ASP A 5 0.30 34.24 3.79
CA ASP A 5 -1.01 33.69 4.17
C ASP A 5 -1.45 32.62 3.13
N GLY A 6 -1.39 31.35 3.54
CA GLY A 6 -1.73 30.22 2.66
C GLY A 6 -3.14 30.26 2.12
N LYS A 7 -4.14 30.76 2.89
CA LYS A 7 -5.52 30.91 2.44
C LYS A 7 -5.65 31.97 1.35
N LYS A 8 -4.97 33.13 1.55
CA LYS A 8 -4.94 34.22 0.57
C LYS A 8 -4.22 33.78 -0.71
N PHE A 9 -3.08 33.09 -0.58
CA PHE A 9 -2.33 32.53 -1.71
C PHE A 9 -3.16 31.52 -2.50
N ARG A 10 -3.79 30.54 -1.83
CA ARG A 10 -4.67 29.55 -2.47
C ARG A 10 -5.81 30.20 -3.26
N ARG A 11 -6.43 31.24 -2.70
CA ARG A 11 -7.50 31.99 -3.37
C ARG A 11 -6.99 32.74 -4.60
N GLN A 12 -5.84 33.40 -4.49
CA GLN A 12 -5.20 34.12 -5.61
C GLN A 12 -4.74 33.15 -6.71
N TYR A 13 -4.15 32.02 -6.33
CA TYR A 13 -3.75 30.98 -7.28
C TYR A 13 -4.95 30.46 -8.08
N LYS A 14 -6.03 30.07 -7.42
CA LYS A 14 -7.26 29.61 -8.08
C LYS A 14 -7.89 30.68 -8.99
N LYS A 15 -7.83 31.95 -8.59
CA LYS A 15 -8.48 33.06 -9.31
C LYS A 15 -7.69 33.55 -10.50
N SER A 16 -6.36 33.62 -10.40
CA SER A 16 -5.55 34.42 -11.32
C SER A 16 -4.35 33.69 -11.93
N LEU A 17 -3.81 32.66 -11.25
CA LEU A 17 -2.60 31.96 -11.68
C LEU A 17 -2.84 30.56 -12.24
N SER A 18 -4.00 29.97 -11.96
CA SER A 18 -4.37 28.67 -12.51
C SER A 18 -5.55 28.80 -13.48
N GLU A 19 -5.65 27.87 -14.39
CA GLU A 19 -6.78 27.76 -15.33
C GLU A 19 -8.05 27.18 -14.69
N PHE A 20 -8.12 27.13 -13.35
CA PHE A 20 -9.21 26.54 -12.60
C PHE A 20 -10.59 27.11 -12.97
N LYS A 21 -10.67 28.36 -13.37
CA LYS A 21 -11.95 28.99 -13.80
C LYS A 21 -12.52 28.34 -15.06
N ASN A 22 -11.64 28.03 -16.01
CA ASN A 22 -11.99 27.48 -17.32
C ASN A 22 -11.86 25.97 -17.39
N TRP A 23 -11.57 25.33 -16.24
CA TRP A 23 -11.38 23.89 -16.19
C TRP A 23 -12.69 23.16 -16.43
N THR A 24 -12.75 22.37 -17.49
CA THR A 24 -13.96 21.69 -17.98
C THR A 24 -14.54 20.67 -17.01
N GLN A 25 -13.69 20.08 -16.15
CA GLN A 25 -14.10 19.06 -15.17
C GLN A 25 -14.51 19.63 -13.81
N LYS A 26 -14.55 20.95 -13.66
CA LYS A 26 -14.79 21.62 -12.38
C LYS A 26 -16.12 21.21 -11.74
N SER A 27 -17.16 20.95 -12.53
CA SER A 27 -18.50 20.61 -12.06
C SER A 27 -18.60 19.26 -11.34
N HIS A 28 -17.68 18.34 -11.63
CA HIS A 28 -17.67 16.99 -11.05
C HIS A 28 -16.33 16.61 -10.42
N ALA A 29 -15.41 17.58 -10.25
CA ALA A 29 -14.07 17.32 -9.75
C ALA A 29 -14.03 16.84 -8.29
N GLU A 30 -15.09 17.04 -7.52
CA GLU A 30 -15.21 16.51 -6.16
C GLU A 30 -15.51 15.00 -6.15
N ASP A 31 -16.13 14.48 -7.23
CA ASP A 31 -16.49 13.08 -7.36
C ASP A 31 -15.45 12.31 -8.20
N TYR A 32 -15.07 12.87 -9.34
CA TYR A 32 -14.09 12.24 -10.23
C TYR A 32 -13.40 13.23 -11.17
N ILE A 33 -12.20 12.86 -11.62
CA ILE A 33 -11.42 13.56 -12.65
C ILE A 33 -10.94 12.52 -13.64
N LEU A 34 -11.05 12.80 -14.94
CA LEU A 34 -10.60 11.92 -16.02
C LEU A 34 -9.64 12.66 -16.94
N TYR A 35 -8.55 12.01 -17.31
CA TYR A 35 -7.58 12.43 -18.34
C TYR A 35 -7.39 11.31 -19.37
N PRO A 36 -8.36 11.12 -20.28
CA PRO A 36 -8.32 10.02 -21.25
C PRO A 36 -7.09 10.06 -22.16
N GLU A 37 -6.54 11.24 -22.40
CA GLU A 37 -5.33 11.46 -23.20
C GLU A 37 -4.07 10.80 -22.61
N ASN A 38 -4.08 10.57 -21.31
CA ASN A 38 -2.97 9.91 -20.60
C ASN A 38 -3.06 8.38 -20.65
N CYS A 39 -4.13 7.82 -21.21
CA CYS A 39 -4.35 6.39 -21.29
C CYS A 39 -3.30 5.72 -22.17
N SER A 40 -2.53 4.79 -21.62
CA SER A 40 -1.50 4.02 -22.32
C SER A 40 -1.87 2.53 -22.41
N GLN A 41 -1.02 1.72 -23.04
CA GLN A 41 -1.23 0.27 -23.13
C GLN A 41 -1.03 -0.44 -21.78
N GLN A 42 -0.34 0.18 -20.83
CA GLN A 42 -0.05 -0.36 -19.51
C GLN A 42 -0.52 0.62 -18.44
N LEU A 43 -1.46 0.19 -17.64
CA LEU A 43 -2.05 0.97 -16.55
C LEU A 43 -1.80 0.33 -15.19
N SER A 44 -1.97 1.12 -14.13
CA SER A 44 -2.05 0.64 -12.75
C SER A 44 -3.31 1.19 -12.11
N LEU A 45 -4.05 0.33 -11.43
CA LEU A 45 -5.26 0.65 -10.68
C LEU A 45 -4.99 0.40 -9.19
N ASP A 46 -5.21 1.41 -8.36
CA ASP A 46 -4.89 1.36 -6.92
C ASP A 46 -5.89 2.16 -6.10
N GLU A 47 -5.99 1.86 -4.80
CA GLU A 47 -6.77 2.62 -3.83
C GLU A 47 -5.83 3.45 -2.95
N VAL A 48 -6.18 4.71 -2.76
CA VAL A 48 -5.40 5.64 -1.94
C VAL A 48 -6.30 6.31 -0.92
N ALA A 49 -5.88 6.27 0.34
CA ALA A 49 -6.45 7.09 1.39
C ALA A 49 -5.77 8.47 1.35
N LEU A 50 -6.55 9.52 1.13
CA LEU A 50 -6.10 10.90 1.24
C LEU A 50 -6.42 11.45 2.65
N SER A 51 -6.22 12.75 2.84
CA SER A 51 -6.55 13.43 4.10
C SER A 51 -8.00 13.20 4.50
N ASP A 52 -8.25 13.19 5.81
CA ASP A 52 -9.57 13.05 6.42
C ASP A 52 -10.26 11.67 6.23
N GLY A 53 -9.49 10.64 5.86
CA GLY A 53 -10.00 9.26 5.71
C GLY A 53 -10.79 9.02 4.43
N GLU A 54 -10.82 9.97 3.50
CA GLU A 54 -11.44 9.78 2.20
C GLU A 54 -10.64 8.80 1.34
N LEU A 55 -11.33 7.81 0.78
CA LEU A 55 -10.75 6.81 -0.12
C LEU A 55 -10.99 7.20 -1.57
N TYR A 56 -9.99 7.01 -2.39
CA TYR A 56 -10.03 7.26 -3.83
C TYR A 56 -9.49 6.06 -4.60
N THR A 57 -10.13 5.76 -5.72
CA THR A 57 -9.58 4.84 -6.73
C THR A 57 -8.82 5.66 -7.76
N ILE A 58 -7.56 5.32 -7.98
CA ILE A 58 -6.67 6.03 -8.90
C ILE A 58 -6.24 5.08 -10.03
N LEU A 59 -6.41 5.55 -11.26
CA LEU A 59 -5.90 4.87 -12.46
C LEU A 59 -4.74 5.67 -13.02
N THR A 60 -3.58 5.03 -13.16
CA THR A 60 -2.37 5.68 -13.66
C THR A 60 -1.80 4.98 -14.89
N SER A 61 -1.11 5.76 -15.73
CA SER A 61 -0.36 5.30 -16.89
C SER A 61 1.08 4.97 -16.50
N LYS A 62 1.51 3.73 -16.72
CA LYS A 62 2.90 3.31 -16.47
C LYS A 62 3.89 3.96 -17.45
N ALA A 63 3.45 4.32 -18.65
CA ALA A 63 4.30 4.93 -19.67
C ALA A 63 4.90 6.26 -19.19
N ALA A 64 4.17 7.04 -18.41
CA ALA A 64 4.63 8.33 -17.89
C ALA A 64 5.58 8.22 -16.69
N ARG A 65 5.75 7.03 -16.07
CA ARG A 65 6.70 6.75 -14.96
C ARG A 65 6.59 7.75 -13.80
N GLY A 66 5.38 8.07 -13.37
CA GLY A 66 5.12 9.01 -12.26
C GLY A 66 5.31 10.50 -12.61
N ARG A 67 5.58 10.84 -13.86
CA ARG A 67 5.72 12.22 -14.33
C ARG A 67 4.38 12.83 -14.72
N LYS A 68 4.38 14.08 -15.20
CA LYS A 68 3.21 14.73 -15.78
C LYS A 68 2.58 13.82 -16.85
N GLY A 69 1.26 13.66 -16.80
CA GLY A 69 0.55 12.74 -17.68
C GLY A 69 0.42 11.31 -17.13
N SER A 70 0.83 11.03 -15.90
CA SER A 70 0.65 9.71 -15.28
C SER A 70 -0.80 9.45 -14.87
N ILE A 71 -1.54 10.44 -14.43
CA ILE A 71 -2.90 10.24 -13.93
C ILE A 71 -3.86 10.12 -15.11
N VAL A 72 -4.60 9.01 -15.17
CA VAL A 72 -5.68 8.75 -16.14
C VAL A 72 -7.04 9.03 -15.51
N ALA A 73 -7.24 8.63 -14.25
CA ALA A 73 -8.46 8.88 -13.50
C ALA A 73 -8.18 9.00 -12.00
N ILE A 74 -8.94 9.85 -11.33
CA ILE A 74 -9.09 9.90 -9.87
C ILE A 74 -10.58 9.86 -9.61
N ILE A 75 -11.04 8.89 -8.82
CA ILE A 75 -12.46 8.68 -8.55
C ILE A 75 -12.64 8.56 -7.03
N LYS A 76 -13.53 9.35 -6.46
CA LYS A 76 -13.88 9.28 -5.05
C LYS A 76 -14.62 7.97 -4.77
N GLY A 77 -14.19 7.26 -3.72
CA GLY A 77 -14.74 5.95 -3.35
C GLY A 77 -14.02 4.77 -3.98
N THR A 78 -14.40 3.58 -3.51
CA THR A 78 -13.78 2.29 -3.89
C THR A 78 -14.82 1.24 -4.31
N ARG A 79 -16.10 1.62 -4.35
CA ARG A 79 -17.18 0.73 -4.80
C ARG A 79 -17.03 0.45 -6.29
N SER A 80 -16.95 -0.82 -6.65
CA SER A 80 -16.68 -1.24 -8.03
C SER A 80 -17.68 -0.69 -9.04
N GLU A 81 -18.97 -0.66 -8.71
CA GLU A 81 -20.01 -0.17 -9.61
C GLU A 81 -19.87 1.34 -9.90
N GLU A 82 -19.60 2.14 -8.88
CA GLU A 82 -19.41 3.59 -9.01
C GLU A 82 -18.14 3.90 -9.83
N VAL A 83 -17.06 3.18 -9.57
CA VAL A 83 -15.81 3.33 -10.30
C VAL A 83 -15.98 2.92 -11.76
N ILE A 84 -16.65 1.80 -12.04
CA ILE A 84 -16.94 1.33 -13.39
C ILE A 84 -17.75 2.38 -14.15
N ASP A 85 -18.82 2.93 -13.55
CA ASP A 85 -19.66 3.97 -14.19
C ASP A 85 -18.81 5.17 -14.65
N LYS A 86 -17.87 5.62 -13.81
CA LYS A 86 -17.01 6.75 -14.16
C LYS A 86 -15.98 6.38 -15.23
N LEU A 87 -15.33 5.21 -15.12
CA LEU A 87 -14.34 4.76 -16.09
C LEU A 87 -14.95 4.44 -17.46
N LEU A 88 -16.19 4.02 -17.51
CA LEU A 88 -16.89 3.80 -18.80
C LEU A 88 -17.12 5.10 -19.61
N LYS A 89 -17.01 6.27 -18.99
CA LYS A 89 -17.03 7.58 -19.69
C LYS A 89 -15.76 7.80 -20.53
N VAL A 90 -14.67 7.09 -20.23
CA VAL A 90 -13.48 7.06 -21.11
C VAL A 90 -13.83 6.34 -22.40
N ASN A 91 -13.43 6.91 -23.54
CA ASN A 91 -13.73 6.37 -24.86
C ASN A 91 -13.38 4.87 -24.94
N ARG A 92 -14.33 4.07 -25.46
CA ARG A 92 -14.18 2.62 -25.59
C ARG A 92 -12.92 2.23 -26.37
N ASN A 93 -12.59 2.94 -27.44
CA ASN A 93 -11.41 2.64 -28.27
C ASN A 93 -10.10 2.81 -27.49
N LEU A 94 -10.02 3.76 -26.55
CA LEU A 94 -8.86 3.91 -25.67
C LEU A 94 -8.78 2.76 -24.67
N ARG A 95 -9.91 2.38 -24.06
CA ARG A 95 -9.98 1.28 -23.10
C ARG A 95 -9.63 -0.08 -23.74
N LEU A 96 -10.02 -0.32 -24.99
CA LEU A 96 -9.69 -1.54 -25.74
C LEU A 96 -8.21 -1.63 -26.15
N LYS A 97 -7.48 -0.51 -26.18
CA LYS A 97 -6.04 -0.49 -26.48
C LYS A 97 -5.16 -0.88 -25.26
N VAL A 98 -5.74 -0.91 -24.06
CA VAL A 98 -5.01 -1.32 -22.86
C VAL A 98 -4.72 -2.82 -22.94
N LYS A 99 -3.46 -3.18 -22.79
CA LYS A 99 -2.95 -4.56 -22.86
C LYS A 99 -2.66 -5.15 -21.48
N GLU A 100 -2.34 -4.31 -20.53
CA GLU A 100 -1.95 -4.72 -19.18
C GLU A 100 -2.52 -3.75 -18.16
N ILE A 101 -3.06 -4.27 -17.06
CA ILE A 101 -3.46 -3.50 -15.91
C ILE A 101 -2.92 -4.16 -14.64
N THR A 102 -2.06 -3.43 -13.92
CA THR A 102 -1.57 -3.85 -12.61
C THR A 102 -2.57 -3.42 -11.56
N LEU A 103 -2.88 -4.32 -10.64
CA LEU A 103 -3.85 -4.10 -9.58
C LEU A 103 -3.48 -4.92 -8.33
N ASP A 104 -4.11 -4.62 -7.21
CA ASP A 104 -4.01 -5.45 -6.02
C ASP A 104 -4.80 -6.76 -6.18
N MET A 105 -4.84 -7.57 -5.13
CA MET A 105 -5.54 -8.86 -5.15
C MET A 105 -7.04 -8.75 -4.85
N ALA A 106 -7.58 -7.56 -4.57
CA ALA A 106 -8.98 -7.36 -4.22
C ALA A 106 -9.93 -7.73 -5.36
N GLY A 107 -11.03 -8.38 -5.02
CA GLY A 107 -12.05 -8.79 -5.99
C GLY A 107 -12.71 -7.59 -6.70
N SER A 108 -12.88 -6.47 -6.00
CA SER A 108 -13.37 -5.19 -6.56
C SER A 108 -12.51 -4.70 -7.71
N MET A 109 -11.18 -4.69 -7.53
CA MET A 109 -10.21 -4.26 -8.54
C MET A 109 -10.22 -5.16 -9.78
N LYS A 110 -10.31 -6.47 -9.57
CA LYS A 110 -10.43 -7.43 -10.67
C LYS A 110 -11.71 -7.23 -11.48
N LEU A 111 -12.83 -6.94 -10.81
CA LEU A 111 -14.10 -6.65 -11.48
C LEU A 111 -14.04 -5.36 -12.30
N ILE A 112 -13.48 -4.28 -11.73
CA ILE A 112 -13.28 -3.00 -12.42
C ILE A 112 -12.43 -3.21 -13.67
N ALA A 113 -11.28 -3.86 -13.53
CA ALA A 113 -10.38 -4.13 -14.66
C ALA A 113 -11.07 -4.94 -15.76
N LYS A 114 -11.76 -6.03 -15.40
CA LYS A 114 -12.48 -6.88 -16.37
C LYS A 114 -13.57 -6.14 -17.13
N ARG A 115 -14.34 -5.27 -16.45
CA ARG A 115 -15.44 -4.52 -17.05
C ARG A 115 -14.97 -3.35 -17.92
N CYS A 116 -13.97 -2.61 -17.42
CA CYS A 116 -13.51 -1.39 -18.09
C CYS A 116 -12.48 -1.64 -19.18
N PHE A 117 -11.62 -2.68 -19.02
CA PHE A 117 -10.48 -2.98 -19.92
C PHE A 117 -10.48 -4.45 -20.34
N PRO A 118 -11.46 -4.89 -21.12
CA PRO A 118 -11.69 -6.32 -21.39
C PRO A 118 -10.54 -7.02 -22.14
N ASN A 119 -9.68 -6.26 -22.84
CA ASN A 119 -8.53 -6.79 -23.55
C ASN A 119 -7.24 -6.81 -22.71
N ALA A 120 -7.29 -6.26 -21.50
CA ALA A 120 -6.12 -6.14 -20.66
C ALA A 120 -5.85 -7.43 -19.86
N THR A 121 -4.60 -7.88 -19.87
CA THR A 121 -4.11 -8.88 -18.92
C THR A 121 -4.01 -8.25 -17.54
N GLN A 122 -4.64 -8.87 -16.53
CA GLN A 122 -4.57 -8.44 -15.15
C GLN A 122 -3.29 -8.98 -14.52
N VAL A 123 -2.46 -8.10 -13.98
CA VAL A 123 -1.19 -8.40 -13.31
C VAL A 123 -1.30 -7.99 -11.85
N VAL A 124 -0.98 -8.92 -10.95
CA VAL A 124 -0.98 -8.60 -9.51
C VAL A 124 0.24 -7.75 -9.17
N ASP A 125 0.04 -6.70 -8.38
CA ASP A 125 1.14 -5.86 -7.92
C ASP A 125 2.04 -6.64 -6.96
N ARG A 126 3.33 -6.68 -7.29
CA ARG A 126 4.37 -7.34 -6.50
C ARG A 126 4.41 -6.83 -5.06
N PHE A 127 4.16 -5.55 -4.83
CA PHE A 127 4.17 -4.97 -3.49
C PHE A 127 3.14 -5.64 -2.58
N HIS A 128 1.92 -5.86 -3.07
CA HIS A 128 0.87 -6.52 -2.29
C HIS A 128 1.20 -7.98 -2.00
N VAL A 129 1.80 -8.70 -2.96
CA VAL A 129 2.28 -10.09 -2.73
C VAL A 129 3.38 -10.13 -1.67
N GLN A 130 4.35 -9.23 -1.77
CA GLN A 130 5.43 -9.14 -0.77
C GLN A 130 4.89 -8.77 0.61
N LYS A 131 3.95 -7.85 0.69
CA LYS A 131 3.30 -7.45 1.95
C LYS A 131 2.64 -8.66 2.63
N LEU A 132 1.86 -9.45 1.90
CA LEU A 132 1.22 -10.65 2.45
C LEU A 132 2.23 -11.68 2.97
N ALA A 133 3.31 -11.93 2.23
CA ALA A 133 4.37 -12.83 2.67
C ALA A 133 5.03 -12.31 3.96
N ILE A 134 5.29 -11.01 4.02
CA ILE A 134 5.86 -10.35 5.20
C ILE A 134 4.90 -10.45 6.41
N GLU A 135 3.62 -10.21 6.21
CA GLU A 135 2.59 -10.32 7.25
C GLU A 135 2.50 -11.75 7.79
N ALA A 136 2.47 -12.76 6.92
CA ALA A 136 2.47 -14.16 7.33
C ALA A 136 3.69 -14.56 8.18
N VAL A 137 4.89 -14.11 7.78
CA VAL A 137 6.12 -14.32 8.57
C VAL A 137 6.02 -13.62 9.93
N GLN A 138 5.42 -12.41 10.00
CA GLN A 138 5.23 -11.71 11.27
C GLN A 138 4.23 -12.42 12.19
N GLU A 139 3.16 -12.96 11.66
CA GLU A 139 2.19 -13.74 12.45
C GLU A 139 2.85 -14.96 13.09
N LEU A 140 3.60 -15.75 12.31
CA LEU A 140 4.37 -16.89 12.83
C LEU A 140 5.38 -16.46 13.91
N ARG A 141 6.12 -15.37 13.65
CA ARG A 141 7.08 -14.83 14.65
C ARG A 141 6.39 -14.43 15.95
N ILE A 142 5.22 -13.79 15.85
CA ILE A 142 4.42 -13.37 17.04
C ILE A 142 3.92 -14.60 17.78
N GLN A 143 3.40 -15.59 17.09
CA GLN A 143 2.95 -16.86 17.69
C GLN A 143 4.09 -17.51 18.48
N TYR A 144 5.24 -17.76 17.85
CA TYR A 144 6.40 -18.36 18.53
C TYR A 144 6.93 -17.51 19.68
N ARG A 145 6.78 -16.18 19.61
CA ARG A 145 7.16 -15.30 20.72
C ARG A 145 6.24 -15.47 21.93
N TRP A 146 4.93 -15.64 21.71
CA TRP A 146 3.99 -15.94 22.80
C TRP A 146 4.28 -17.27 23.44
N GLU A 147 4.51 -18.31 22.64
CA GLU A 147 4.93 -19.63 23.16
C GLU A 147 6.21 -19.55 24.01
N ALA A 148 7.19 -18.76 23.56
CA ALA A 148 8.43 -18.56 24.31
C ALA A 148 8.21 -17.80 25.61
N ILE A 149 7.30 -16.81 25.65
CA ILE A 149 6.91 -16.10 26.87
C ILE A 149 6.27 -17.02 27.87
N ASP A 150 5.33 -17.85 27.43
CA ASP A 150 4.62 -18.80 28.27
C ASP A 150 5.57 -19.84 28.86
N LEU A 151 6.47 -20.38 28.05
CA LEU A 151 7.50 -21.32 28.50
C LEU A 151 8.45 -20.68 29.55
N GLU A 152 8.92 -19.44 29.30
CA GLU A 152 9.77 -18.74 30.29
C GLU A 152 9.01 -18.49 31.60
N ASN A 153 7.73 -18.11 31.52
CA ASN A 153 6.89 -17.89 32.71
C ASN A 153 6.69 -19.18 33.50
N GLU A 154 6.48 -20.33 32.84
CA GLU A 154 6.39 -21.64 33.50
C GLU A 154 7.71 -22.00 34.22
N ILE A 155 8.87 -21.83 33.56
CA ILE A 155 10.18 -22.08 34.17
C ILE A 155 10.37 -21.21 35.41
N ILE A 156 10.03 -19.91 35.32
CA ILE A 156 10.14 -18.98 36.45
C ILE A 156 9.21 -19.40 37.61
N LYS A 157 7.97 -19.79 37.28
CA LYS A 157 7.00 -20.23 38.30
C LYS A 157 7.48 -21.50 39.02
N GLN A 158 7.92 -22.52 38.27
CA GLN A 158 8.44 -23.78 38.84
C GLN A 158 9.68 -23.55 39.72
N ALA A 159 10.61 -22.69 39.28
CA ALA A 159 11.79 -22.33 40.07
C ALA A 159 11.41 -21.61 41.37
N LYS A 160 10.43 -20.71 41.35
CA LYS A 160 9.90 -20.01 42.52
C LYS A 160 9.25 -20.97 43.50
N ASP A 161 8.47 -21.93 43.02
CA ASP A 161 7.82 -22.95 43.85
C ASP A 161 8.85 -23.84 44.57
N LYS A 162 9.98 -24.15 43.88
CA LYS A 162 11.11 -24.90 44.41
C LYS A 162 12.11 -24.07 45.24
N LYS A 163 11.94 -22.74 45.32
CA LYS A 163 12.90 -21.78 45.88
C LYS A 163 14.28 -21.84 45.24
N GLU A 164 14.34 -22.14 43.96
CA GLU A 164 15.57 -22.24 43.15
C GLU A 164 15.69 -21.03 42.21
N LYS A 165 16.91 -20.79 41.69
CA LYS A 165 17.10 -19.82 40.58
C LYS A 165 16.52 -20.38 39.30
N SER A 166 15.73 -19.55 38.59
CA SER A 166 15.25 -19.90 37.27
C SER A 166 16.41 -19.97 36.28
N ASN A 167 16.53 -21.09 35.56
CA ASN A 167 17.53 -21.30 34.53
C ASN A 167 16.84 -21.27 33.16
N ILE A 168 16.73 -20.06 32.59
CA ILE A 168 16.14 -19.86 31.25
C ILE A 168 17.24 -20.10 30.22
N PRO A 169 17.02 -20.98 29.23
CA PRO A 169 17.98 -21.21 28.15
C PRO A 169 18.29 -19.93 27.38
N ILE A 170 19.59 -19.68 27.15
CA ILE A 170 20.08 -18.56 26.36
C ILE A 170 20.85 -19.09 25.15
N PHE A 171 20.81 -18.36 24.03
CA PHE A 171 21.62 -18.65 22.84
C PHE A 171 23.04 -18.07 22.97
N GLU A 172 23.91 -18.37 22.02
CA GLU A 172 25.29 -17.90 21.99
C GLU A 172 25.43 -16.38 22.00
N ASN A 173 24.46 -15.66 21.46
CA ASN A 173 24.36 -14.20 21.47
C ASN A 173 23.80 -13.62 22.80
N HIS A 174 23.70 -14.44 23.86
CA HIS A 174 23.15 -14.11 25.16
C HIS A 174 21.66 -13.71 25.19
N ASP A 175 20.92 -13.90 24.12
CA ASP A 175 19.47 -13.68 24.10
C ASP A 175 18.70 -14.95 24.51
N THR A 176 17.59 -14.76 25.21
CA THR A 176 16.58 -15.82 25.35
C THR A 176 15.76 -15.94 24.05
N ARG A 177 15.05 -17.06 23.88
CA ARG A 177 14.17 -17.26 22.70
C ARG A 177 13.18 -16.11 22.52
N LYS A 178 12.58 -15.62 23.60
CA LYS A 178 11.68 -14.47 23.59
C LYS A 178 12.34 -13.18 23.10
N GLN A 179 13.59 -12.92 23.55
CA GLN A 179 14.36 -11.74 23.15
C GLN A 179 14.78 -11.82 21.70
N LEU A 180 15.26 -12.98 21.25
CA LEU A 180 15.63 -13.21 19.87
C LEU A 180 14.42 -12.96 18.93
N LEU A 181 13.26 -13.53 19.25
CA LEU A 181 12.03 -13.34 18.48
C LEU A 181 11.53 -11.89 18.51
N ALA A 182 11.79 -11.13 19.57
CA ALA A 182 11.47 -9.70 19.61
C ALA A 182 12.36 -8.89 18.66
N ARG A 183 13.67 -9.18 18.64
CA ARG A 183 14.67 -8.46 17.85
C ARG A 183 14.66 -8.84 16.36
N SER A 184 14.23 -10.04 16.02
CA SER A 184 14.21 -10.55 14.64
C SER A 184 13.17 -9.92 13.73
N ARG A 185 12.28 -9.04 14.22
CA ARG A 185 11.19 -8.45 13.44
C ARG A 185 11.62 -7.91 12.06
N TYR A 186 12.72 -7.16 12.03
CA TYR A 186 13.24 -6.56 10.79
C TYR A 186 14.35 -7.39 10.13
N LEU A 187 14.93 -8.32 10.89
CA LEU A 187 16.02 -9.18 10.43
C LEU A 187 15.55 -10.14 9.33
N LEU A 188 14.36 -10.72 9.51
CA LEU A 188 13.76 -11.68 8.60
C LEU A 188 13.47 -11.12 7.19
N TYR A 189 13.55 -9.79 7.01
CA TYR A 189 13.36 -9.11 5.71
C TYR A 189 14.67 -8.61 5.09
N LYS A 190 15.77 -8.74 5.81
CA LYS A 190 17.09 -8.38 5.29
C LYS A 190 17.72 -9.56 4.57
N CYS A 191 18.35 -9.30 3.43
CA CYS A 191 19.27 -10.27 2.84
C CYS A 191 20.38 -10.60 3.85
N ARG A 192 20.80 -11.85 3.90
CA ARG A 192 21.83 -12.34 4.84
C ARG A 192 23.14 -11.55 4.77
N GLU A 193 23.52 -11.08 3.58
CA GLU A 193 24.71 -10.25 3.36
C GLU A 193 24.67 -8.89 4.09
N LYS A 194 23.48 -8.47 4.53
CA LYS A 194 23.26 -7.23 5.30
C LYS A 194 23.13 -7.48 6.80
N TRP A 195 23.33 -8.70 7.25
CA TRP A 195 23.29 -9.03 8.67
C TRP A 195 24.59 -8.61 9.33
N THR A 196 24.53 -8.16 10.58
CA THR A 196 25.70 -7.91 11.42
C THR A 196 26.26 -9.25 11.92
N GLU A 197 27.49 -9.24 12.41
CA GLU A 197 28.12 -10.44 13.00
C GLU A 197 27.23 -11.07 14.08
N ASN A 198 26.70 -10.27 15.00
CA ASN A 198 25.78 -10.74 16.04
C ASN A 198 24.40 -11.23 15.52
N GLN A 199 24.09 -11.02 14.26
CA GLN A 199 22.86 -11.50 13.61
C GLN A 199 23.10 -12.79 12.81
N ASN A 200 24.35 -13.16 12.58
CA ASN A 200 24.75 -14.36 11.84
C ASN A 200 25.05 -15.56 12.76
N ILE A 201 24.94 -15.39 14.06
CA ILE A 201 25.16 -16.43 15.07
C ILE A 201 23.96 -17.36 15.18
#